data_66b186a4df6e272a09dd8a6c8746245f
#
_entry.id   66b186a4df6e272a09dd8a6c8746245f
#
_cell.length_a   1.000
_cell.length_b   1.000
_cell.length_c   1.000
_cell.angle_alpha   90.00
_cell.angle_beta   90.00
_cell.angle_gamma   90.00
#
_symmetry.space_group_name_H-M   'P 1'
#
loop_
_entity.id
_entity.type
_entity.pdbx_description
1 polymer ?
#
loop_
_entity_poly.entity_id
_entity_poly.type
_entity_poly.pdbx_seq_one_letter_code
_entity_poly.pdbx_strand_id
1 'polypeptide(L)'
;MIVTGVYDCTTGRNELLQCNTFFKSYNGKSIVVICDDYINSPDYIVSLYLNRGSECVNKISSLFVIISADSTGLHIMCDPYGSQWNLFYCVKDGLFYYSTSMKSLLSVCPINRTLNKNAAKIFLKRGFLIDGQTLITDIKCLTCAQELFFNQDGLHVQHYKYQFKICNYSKSDARNMLIPAIEDSILAYFSKADKSVSLPLSNGYDSNLIFNTIRKKCNDKEINVFTIGGVVGRNEIPAVKENIKGIRGVQHYTDIIDKELLRSFPDIVWRLEGSLFEGGVFLQYALGKLAQKAGITKMICGECSDEHQKSRFIKDMFNVTHGKYHPNYRYYSRANPFLTTHFVVLKKSSLMLNSFGIRGCYPFVNVTFTQLASILVSDNLNCLNLAYVHRRH
;
A
#
# COMPACT_ATOMS: atom_id res chain seq x y z
N MET A 1 9.16 2.56 -7.79
CA MET A 1 9.76 3.87 -7.40
C MET A 1 10.87 3.58 -6.39
N ILE A 2 12.08 4.06 -6.66
CA ILE A 2 13.24 3.90 -5.76
C ILE A 2 13.71 5.30 -5.38
N VAL A 3 13.85 5.52 -4.08
CA VAL A 3 14.46 6.70 -3.48
C VAL A 3 15.53 6.23 -2.52
N THR A 4 16.74 6.75 -2.65
CA THR A 4 17.86 6.48 -1.75
C THR A 4 18.57 7.79 -1.48
N GLY A 5 18.83 8.11 -0.22
CA GLY A 5 19.50 9.33 0.16
C GLY A 5 20.22 9.22 1.49
N VAL A 6 21.05 10.22 1.73
CA VAL A 6 21.80 10.40 2.97
C VAL A 6 21.65 11.84 3.43
N TYR A 7 21.27 12.04 4.69
CA TYR A 7 21.21 13.34 5.33
C TYR A 7 22.31 13.46 6.39
N ASP A 8 23.09 14.51 6.30
CA ASP A 8 24.14 14.86 7.25
C ASP A 8 23.63 15.96 8.19
N CYS A 9 23.44 15.62 9.46
CA CYS A 9 22.95 16.57 10.45
C CYS A 9 23.97 17.67 10.83
N THR A 10 25.25 17.48 10.54
CA THR A 10 26.31 18.48 10.84
C THR A 10 26.33 19.60 9.80
N THR A 11 26.09 19.26 8.55
CA THR A 11 26.08 20.19 7.42
C THR A 11 24.68 20.63 7.00
N GLY A 12 23.64 19.93 7.47
CA GLY A 12 22.26 20.15 7.04
C GLY A 12 21.99 19.76 5.59
N ARG A 13 22.87 18.95 4.99
CA ARG A 13 22.81 18.59 3.59
C ARG A 13 22.12 17.23 3.38
N ASN A 14 21.15 17.21 2.48
CA ASN A 14 20.52 15.99 2.00
C ASN A 14 21.05 15.66 0.60
N GLU A 15 21.69 14.52 0.47
CA GLU A 15 22.18 14.01 -0.82
C GLU A 15 21.26 12.89 -1.31
N LEU A 16 20.62 13.11 -2.45
CA LEU A 16 19.81 12.10 -3.13
C LEU A 16 20.69 11.30 -4.07
N LEU A 17 21.02 10.08 -3.70
CA LEU A 17 21.85 9.15 -4.46
C LEU A 17 21.06 8.50 -5.61
N GLN A 18 19.75 8.29 -5.38
CA GLN A 18 18.82 7.77 -6.37
C GLN A 18 17.43 8.33 -6.11
N CYS A 19 16.79 8.89 -7.13
CA CYS A 19 15.41 9.37 -7.02
C CYS A 19 14.72 9.27 -8.38
N ASN A 20 13.78 8.35 -8.51
CA ASN A 20 12.93 8.21 -9.69
C ASN A 20 11.45 8.48 -9.37
N THR A 21 11.21 9.48 -8.51
CA THR A 21 9.89 9.98 -8.12
C THR A 21 9.91 11.52 -8.09
N PHE A 22 8.85 12.12 -7.60
CA PHE A 22 8.73 13.58 -7.54
C PHE A 22 9.73 14.17 -6.54
N PHE A 23 10.50 15.14 -7.01
CA PHE A 23 11.43 15.94 -6.23
C PHE A 23 11.20 17.42 -6.50
N LYS A 24 11.22 18.24 -5.45
CA LYS A 24 11.10 19.70 -5.52
C LYS A 24 12.06 20.35 -4.53
N SER A 25 12.76 21.38 -4.98
CA SER A 25 13.51 22.29 -4.10
C SER A 25 12.70 23.57 -3.90
N TYR A 26 12.52 24.00 -2.66
CA TYR A 26 11.75 25.20 -2.33
C TYR A 26 12.34 25.90 -1.10
N ASN A 27 12.79 27.14 -1.25
CA ASN A 27 13.34 27.98 -0.16
C ASN A 27 14.39 27.26 0.70
N GLY A 28 15.37 26.60 0.07
CA GLY A 28 16.43 25.86 0.75
C GLY A 28 16.01 24.48 1.30
N LYS A 29 14.76 24.09 1.12
CA LYS A 29 14.22 22.79 1.48
C LYS A 29 14.25 21.83 0.28
N SER A 30 14.75 20.64 0.46
CA SER A 30 14.57 19.54 -0.49
C SER A 30 13.37 18.70 -0.09
N ILE A 31 12.43 18.47 -0.99
CA ILE A 31 11.21 17.68 -0.71
C ILE A 31 11.07 16.58 -1.74
N VAL A 32 11.01 15.35 -1.29
CA VAL A 32 10.68 14.17 -2.09
C VAL A 32 9.29 13.69 -1.69
N VAL A 33 8.44 13.43 -2.68
CA VAL A 33 7.12 12.85 -2.45
C VAL A 33 7.01 11.54 -3.24
N ILE A 34 6.73 10.47 -2.53
CA ILE A 34 6.32 9.19 -3.09
C ILE A 34 4.84 9.08 -2.82
N CYS A 35 4.00 9.07 -3.84
CA CYS A 35 2.56 9.03 -3.63
C CYS A 35 1.83 8.30 -4.76
N ASP A 36 0.57 8.02 -4.48
CA ASP A 36 -0.40 7.68 -5.50
C ASP A 36 -0.93 8.97 -6.14
N ASP A 37 -0.31 9.40 -7.24
CA ASP A 37 -0.53 10.70 -7.90
C ASP A 37 -1.85 10.79 -8.69
N TYR A 38 -2.64 9.71 -8.74
CA TYR A 38 -3.96 9.71 -9.37
C TYR A 38 -5.02 10.42 -8.51
N ILE A 39 -4.88 10.38 -7.19
CA ILE A 39 -5.84 10.97 -6.26
C ILE A 39 -5.42 12.40 -5.90
N ASN A 40 -4.16 12.55 -5.43
CA ASN A 40 -3.59 13.87 -5.14
C ASN A 40 -2.27 14.02 -5.88
N SER A 41 -2.11 15.10 -6.63
CA SER A 41 -0.83 15.36 -7.30
C SER A 41 0.28 15.60 -6.28
N PRO A 42 1.54 15.24 -6.60
CA PRO A 42 2.68 15.53 -5.74
C PRO A 42 2.81 17.01 -5.38
N ASP A 43 2.58 17.92 -6.32
CA ASP A 43 2.60 19.38 -6.08
C ASP A 43 1.55 19.83 -5.05
N TYR A 44 0.36 19.25 -5.09
CA TYR A 44 -0.69 19.52 -4.10
C TYR A 44 -0.26 19.04 -2.70
N ILE A 45 0.34 17.85 -2.61
CA ILE A 45 0.86 17.30 -1.35
C ILE A 45 1.97 18.19 -0.80
N VAL A 46 2.92 18.64 -1.63
CA VAL A 46 3.97 19.59 -1.22
C VAL A 46 3.38 20.90 -0.72
N SER A 47 2.42 21.47 -1.45
CA SER A 47 1.74 22.72 -1.02
C SER A 47 1.06 22.57 0.33
N LEU A 48 0.35 21.47 0.56
CA LEU A 48 -0.26 21.19 1.86
C LEU A 48 0.77 21.02 2.98
N TYR A 49 1.84 20.29 2.70
CA TYR A 49 2.92 20.07 3.67
C TYR A 49 3.63 21.37 4.06
N LEU A 50 3.96 22.21 3.09
CA LEU A 50 4.60 23.52 3.36
C LEU A 50 3.72 24.46 4.19
N ASN A 51 2.39 24.39 3.98
CA ASN A 51 1.43 25.26 4.67
C ASN A 51 0.98 24.74 6.03
N ARG A 52 1.03 23.43 6.29
CA ARG A 52 0.40 22.79 7.45
C ARG A 52 1.33 21.85 8.23
N GLY A 53 2.55 21.61 7.78
CA GLY A 53 3.42 20.59 8.38
C GLY A 53 2.74 19.22 8.41
N SER A 54 2.87 18.50 9.52
CA SER A 54 2.29 17.17 9.71
C SER A 54 0.75 17.14 9.67
N GLU A 55 0.05 18.26 9.89
CA GLU A 55 -1.40 18.34 9.81
C GLU A 55 -1.93 18.17 8.36
N CYS A 56 -1.04 18.25 7.35
CA CYS A 56 -1.40 18.02 5.95
C CYS A 56 -2.06 16.66 5.72
N VAL A 57 -1.70 15.66 6.53
CA VAL A 57 -2.25 14.29 6.47
C VAL A 57 -3.77 14.26 6.51
N ASN A 58 -4.41 15.19 7.23
CA ASN A 58 -5.88 15.26 7.34
C ASN A 58 -6.57 15.73 6.05
N LYS A 59 -5.80 16.12 5.03
CA LYS A 59 -6.29 16.63 3.74
C LYS A 59 -5.80 15.84 2.54
N ILE A 60 -4.87 14.90 2.76
CA ILE A 60 -4.34 14.04 1.71
C ILE A 60 -5.15 12.74 1.70
N SER A 61 -5.71 12.40 0.55
CA SER A 61 -6.46 11.15 0.35
C SER A 61 -5.63 10.06 -0.33
N SER A 62 -4.46 10.39 -0.84
CA SER A 62 -3.50 9.45 -1.43
C SER A 62 -2.71 8.70 -0.36
N LEU A 63 -2.21 7.52 -0.70
CA LEU A 63 -1.09 6.92 0.00
C LEU A 63 0.18 7.72 -0.31
N PHE A 64 1.02 7.98 0.69
CA PHE A 64 2.21 8.81 0.50
C PHE A 64 3.34 8.51 1.48
N VAL A 65 4.56 8.87 1.05
CA VAL A 65 5.70 9.17 1.93
C VAL A 65 6.22 10.54 1.54
N ILE A 66 6.43 11.42 2.51
CA ILE A 66 7.09 12.70 2.34
C ILE A 66 8.45 12.63 3.03
N ILE A 67 9.49 13.07 2.34
CA ILE A 67 10.85 13.25 2.88
C ILE A 67 11.20 14.70 2.64
N SER A 68 11.40 15.47 3.69
CA SER A 68 11.75 16.89 3.64
C SER A 68 13.02 17.13 4.42
N ALA A 69 13.98 17.83 3.83
CA ALA A 69 15.23 18.15 4.49
C ALA A 69 15.66 19.59 4.21
N ASP A 70 16.21 20.25 5.22
CA ASP A 70 16.87 21.54 5.14
C ASP A 70 18.04 21.63 6.16
N SER A 71 18.59 22.81 6.36
CA SER A 71 19.70 23.02 7.30
C SER A 71 19.31 22.77 8.77
N THR A 72 18.02 22.70 9.11
CA THR A 72 17.54 22.49 10.48
C THR A 72 17.28 21.02 10.81
N GLY A 73 17.07 20.19 9.80
CA GLY A 73 16.84 18.77 10.01
C GLY A 73 16.19 18.06 8.82
N LEU A 74 16.08 16.76 8.99
CA LEU A 74 15.33 15.86 8.11
C LEU A 74 13.99 15.51 8.78
N HIS A 75 12.91 15.66 8.03
CA HIS A 75 11.58 15.22 8.43
C HIS A 75 11.04 14.21 7.44
N ILE A 76 10.61 13.05 7.92
CA ILE A 76 9.99 11.98 7.12
C ILE A 76 8.65 11.63 7.73
N MET A 77 7.63 11.51 6.90
CA MET A 77 6.32 11.04 7.33
C MET A 77 5.64 10.16 6.28
N CYS A 78 4.81 9.24 6.71
CA CYS A 78 3.98 8.43 5.80
C CYS A 78 2.50 8.56 6.14
N ASP A 79 1.66 8.13 5.20
CA ASP A 79 0.21 8.11 5.37
C ASP A 79 -0.26 7.24 6.55
N PRO A 80 -1.50 7.43 7.02
CA PRO A 80 -2.02 6.71 8.18
C PRO A 80 -2.25 5.22 7.92
N TYR A 81 -2.31 4.79 6.68
CA TYR A 81 -2.46 3.38 6.30
C TYR A 81 -1.13 2.65 6.20
N GLY A 82 -0.02 3.39 6.24
CA GLY A 82 1.33 2.85 6.25
C GLY A 82 1.91 2.58 4.89
N SER A 83 1.52 3.36 3.91
CA SER A 83 2.05 3.40 2.56
C SER A 83 2.22 2.03 1.86
N GLN A 84 2.04 2.00 0.57
CA GLN A 84 2.34 0.81 -0.24
C GLN A 84 3.85 0.61 -0.49
N TRP A 85 4.69 1.53 -0.01
CA TRP A 85 6.14 1.45 -0.14
C TRP A 85 6.80 1.22 1.20
N ASN A 86 7.85 0.44 1.24
CA ASN A 86 8.75 0.45 2.38
C ASN A 86 9.56 1.76 2.36
N LEU A 87 9.94 2.26 3.51
CA LEU A 87 11.04 3.17 3.67
C LEU A 87 11.94 2.65 4.80
N PHE A 88 13.07 2.11 4.42
CA PHE A 88 14.09 1.63 5.34
C PHE A 88 15.02 2.77 5.72
N TYR A 89 15.50 2.78 6.96
CA TYR A 89 16.43 3.79 7.43
C TYR A 89 17.42 3.23 8.46
N CYS A 90 18.54 3.91 8.56
CA CYS A 90 19.59 3.66 9.54
C CYS A 90 20.26 4.99 9.91
N VAL A 91 20.62 5.14 11.19
CA VAL A 91 21.43 6.27 11.67
C VAL A 91 22.79 5.74 12.06
N LYS A 92 23.84 6.31 11.48
CA LYS A 92 25.22 5.96 11.79
C LYS A 92 26.16 7.14 11.62
N ASP A 93 27.02 7.36 12.61
CA ASP A 93 28.07 8.38 12.60
C ASP A 93 27.54 9.81 12.25
N GLY A 94 26.38 10.19 12.79
CA GLY A 94 25.73 11.47 12.51
C GLY A 94 25.02 11.57 11.16
N LEU A 95 25.00 10.50 10.38
CA LEU A 95 24.34 10.44 9.10
C LEU A 95 23.05 9.61 9.18
N PHE A 96 22.00 10.08 8.51
CA PHE A 96 20.75 9.38 8.34
C PHE A 96 20.64 8.84 6.93
N TYR A 97 20.75 7.53 6.80
CA TYR A 97 20.59 6.81 5.53
C TYR A 97 19.16 6.35 5.36
N TYR A 98 18.58 6.51 4.19
CA TYR A 98 17.22 6.06 3.90
C TYR A 98 17.07 5.53 2.48
N SER A 99 16.20 4.54 2.29
CA SER A 99 15.84 4.03 0.97
C SER A 99 14.51 3.30 0.98
N THR A 100 13.82 3.33 -0.15
CA THR A 100 12.66 2.48 -0.40
C THR A 100 13.03 1.04 -0.76
N SER A 101 14.32 0.75 -0.95
CA SER A 101 14.86 -0.59 -1.19
C SER A 101 15.90 -0.96 -0.15
N MET A 102 15.75 -2.10 0.50
CA MET A 102 16.73 -2.63 1.43
C MET A 102 18.10 -2.85 0.75
N LYS A 103 18.09 -3.35 -0.49
CA LYS A 103 19.31 -3.59 -1.27
C LYS A 103 20.06 -2.29 -1.55
N SER A 104 19.34 -1.25 -1.95
CA SER A 104 19.92 0.07 -2.19
C SER A 104 20.43 0.70 -0.89
N LEU A 105 19.71 0.56 0.22
CA LEU A 105 20.20 1.03 1.52
C LEU A 105 21.49 0.34 1.92
N LEU A 106 21.56 -0.98 1.80
CA LEU A 106 22.75 -1.77 2.15
C LEU A 106 23.96 -1.51 1.24
N SER A 107 23.76 -0.93 0.06
CA SER A 107 24.87 -0.55 -0.83
C SER A 107 25.55 0.76 -0.43
N VAL A 108 24.86 1.62 0.34
CA VAL A 108 25.34 2.96 0.71
C VAL A 108 25.59 3.12 2.19
N CYS A 109 24.90 2.36 3.05
CA CYS A 109 25.03 2.47 4.49
C CYS A 109 26.17 1.60 5.03
N PRO A 110 27.18 2.16 5.73
CA PRO A 110 28.37 1.45 6.23
C PRO A 110 28.09 0.72 7.53
N ILE A 111 27.12 -0.19 7.55
CA ILE A 111 26.74 -1.01 8.71
C ILE A 111 27.21 -2.45 8.58
N ASN A 112 27.35 -3.11 9.72
CA ASN A 112 27.50 -4.55 9.76
C ASN A 112 26.17 -5.21 9.44
N ARG A 113 26.17 -6.13 8.47
CA ARG A 113 24.93 -6.85 8.06
C ARG A 113 24.60 -7.96 9.06
N THR A 114 24.42 -7.58 10.32
CA THR A 114 24.16 -8.52 11.41
C THR A 114 22.68 -8.90 11.45
N LEU A 115 22.41 -10.21 11.43
CA LEU A 115 21.04 -10.73 11.52
C LEU A 115 20.42 -10.40 12.88
N ASN A 116 19.26 -9.78 12.87
CA ASN A 116 18.42 -9.61 14.06
C ASN A 116 17.76 -10.94 14.42
N LYS A 117 18.38 -11.70 15.31
CA LYS A 117 17.92 -13.05 15.70
C LYS A 117 16.50 -13.07 16.26
N ASN A 118 16.09 -12.03 16.99
CA ASN A 118 14.72 -11.93 17.53
C ASN A 118 13.71 -11.66 16.42
N ALA A 119 14.00 -10.72 15.52
CA ALA A 119 13.18 -10.48 14.36
C ALA A 119 13.07 -11.71 13.46
N ALA A 120 14.18 -12.44 13.24
CA ALA A 120 14.18 -13.68 12.47
C ALA A 120 13.26 -14.75 13.07
N LYS A 121 13.27 -14.93 14.41
CA LYS A 121 12.33 -15.84 15.09
C LYS A 121 10.87 -15.44 14.88
N ILE A 122 10.56 -14.14 14.95
CA ILE A 122 9.21 -13.62 14.72
C ILE A 122 8.82 -13.86 13.26
N PHE A 123 9.71 -13.54 12.33
CA PHE A 123 9.48 -13.71 10.89
C PHE A 123 9.21 -15.17 10.51
N LEU A 124 10.03 -16.11 10.98
CA LEU A 124 9.83 -17.54 10.74
C LEU A 124 8.49 -18.05 11.31
N LYS A 125 8.00 -17.45 12.39
CA LYS A 125 6.73 -17.85 13.01
C LYS A 125 5.50 -17.22 12.33
N ARG A 126 5.64 -16.00 11.79
CA ARG A 126 4.51 -15.18 11.34
C ARG A 126 4.52 -14.85 9.86
N GLY A 127 5.67 -14.93 9.21
CA GLY A 127 5.87 -14.52 7.84
C GLY A 127 6.04 -13.01 7.64
N PHE A 128 5.98 -12.19 8.70
CA PHE A 128 6.17 -10.73 8.61
C PHE A 128 6.70 -10.16 9.93
N LEU A 129 7.24 -8.95 9.85
CA LEU A 129 7.73 -8.17 10.98
C LEU A 129 6.83 -6.96 11.23
N ILE A 130 6.87 -6.44 12.45
CA ILE A 130 6.05 -5.33 12.96
C ILE A 130 6.94 -4.29 13.63
N ASP A 131 6.36 -3.17 14.02
CA ASP A 131 7.02 -2.09 14.77
C ASP A 131 8.29 -1.56 14.09
N GLY A 132 8.31 -1.56 12.77
CA GLY A 132 9.47 -1.09 12.01
C GLY A 132 10.71 -1.98 12.12
N GLN A 133 10.60 -3.17 12.67
CA GLN A 133 11.73 -4.11 12.73
C GLN A 133 12.07 -4.63 11.33
N THR A 134 13.36 -4.92 11.14
CA THR A 134 13.86 -5.64 9.96
C THR A 134 14.73 -6.83 10.37
N LEU A 135 15.07 -7.68 9.40
CA LEU A 135 15.99 -8.78 9.62
C LEU A 135 17.45 -8.34 9.86
N ILE A 136 17.76 -7.06 9.61
CA ILE A 136 19.08 -6.47 9.89
C ILE A 136 18.97 -5.62 11.16
N THR A 137 19.88 -5.81 12.13
CA THR A 137 19.79 -5.21 13.47
C THR A 137 19.69 -3.68 13.43
N ASP A 138 20.52 -3.03 12.61
CA ASP A 138 20.66 -1.57 12.61
C ASP A 138 19.68 -0.86 11.65
N ILE A 139 18.93 -1.64 10.87
CA ILE A 139 17.95 -1.08 9.92
C ILE A 139 16.55 -1.14 10.50
N LYS A 140 15.83 -0.03 10.39
CA LYS A 140 14.41 0.10 10.70
C LYS A 140 13.61 0.36 9.43
N CYS A 141 12.31 0.15 9.52
CA CYS A 141 11.34 0.48 8.47
C CYS A 141 10.29 1.44 9.02
N LEU A 142 9.97 2.48 8.26
CA LEU A 142 8.89 3.41 8.59
C LEU A 142 7.56 2.64 8.66
N THR A 143 6.72 2.97 9.63
CA THR A 143 5.41 2.34 9.85
C THR A 143 4.27 3.34 9.66
N CYS A 144 3.02 2.84 9.67
CA CYS A 144 1.82 3.66 9.47
C CYS A 144 1.72 4.82 10.48
N ALA A 145 1.25 5.96 10.02
CA ALA A 145 1.06 7.18 10.81
C ALA A 145 2.33 7.62 11.57
N GLN A 146 3.49 7.19 11.12
CA GLN A 146 4.76 7.50 11.76
C GLN A 146 5.41 8.72 11.11
N GLU A 147 6.04 9.54 11.94
CA GLU A 147 6.93 10.61 11.50
C GLU A 147 8.26 10.54 12.24
N LEU A 148 9.31 10.88 11.52
CA LEU A 148 10.69 10.88 11.96
C LEU A 148 11.24 12.30 11.83
N PHE A 149 11.91 12.77 12.86
CA PHE A 149 12.70 13.98 12.84
C PHE A 149 14.13 13.64 13.18
N PHE A 150 15.06 14.07 12.37
CA PHE A 150 16.47 13.86 12.62
C PHE A 150 17.25 15.17 12.44
N ASN A 151 17.98 15.57 13.47
CA ASN A 151 18.80 16.76 13.53
C ASN A 151 20.03 16.51 14.42
N GLN A 152 20.70 17.58 14.87
CA GLN A 152 21.85 17.49 15.77
C GLN A 152 21.51 16.89 17.14
N ASP A 153 20.26 17.02 17.59
CA ASP A 153 19.79 16.41 18.85
C ASP A 153 19.51 14.90 18.71
N GLY A 154 19.58 14.36 17.52
CA GLY A 154 19.40 12.94 17.20
C GLY A 154 18.09 12.61 16.48
N LEU A 155 17.70 11.35 16.55
CA LEU A 155 16.49 10.81 15.93
C LEU A 155 15.32 10.81 16.89
N HIS A 156 14.27 11.53 16.55
CA HIS A 156 12.97 11.50 17.22
C HIS A 156 11.94 10.78 16.34
N VAL A 157 11.25 9.81 16.93
CA VAL A 157 10.24 8.99 16.27
C VAL A 157 8.93 9.16 17.00
N GLN A 158 7.90 9.56 16.29
CA GLN A 158 6.56 9.69 16.87
C GLN A 158 5.47 9.24 15.88
N HIS A 159 4.26 9.04 16.41
CA HIS A 159 3.08 8.84 15.60
C HIS A 159 2.25 10.12 15.65
N TYR A 160 1.92 10.68 14.48
CA TYR A 160 1.05 11.84 14.43
C TYR A 160 -0.41 11.45 14.69
N LYS A 161 -1.17 12.42 15.21
CA LYS A 161 -2.60 12.23 15.42
C LYS A 161 -3.33 12.40 14.10
N TYR A 162 -3.86 11.29 13.57
CA TYR A 162 -4.75 11.34 12.44
C TYR A 162 -6.21 11.44 12.94
N GLN A 163 -6.89 12.49 12.53
CA GLN A 163 -8.31 12.66 12.85
C GLN A 163 -9.15 12.08 11.72
N PHE A 164 -9.63 10.85 11.89
CA PHE A 164 -10.77 10.43 11.09
C PHE A 164 -11.94 11.37 11.40
N LYS A 165 -12.33 12.20 10.46
CA LYS A 165 -13.59 12.91 10.56
C LYS A 165 -14.69 11.87 10.56
N ILE A 166 -15.26 11.62 11.73
CA ILE A 166 -16.53 10.91 11.81
C ILE A 166 -17.54 11.86 11.15
N CYS A 167 -17.88 11.56 9.90
CA CYS A 167 -18.95 12.26 9.24
C CYS A 167 -20.24 11.90 10.01
N ASN A 168 -20.99 12.89 10.47
CA ASN A 168 -22.29 12.69 11.12
C ASN A 168 -23.37 12.31 10.07
N TYR A 169 -23.10 11.27 9.29
CA TYR A 169 -24.07 10.72 8.36
C TYR A 169 -24.96 9.72 9.06
N SER A 170 -26.24 9.70 8.70
CA SER A 170 -27.10 8.59 9.06
C SER A 170 -26.59 7.31 8.37
N LYS A 171 -26.97 6.15 8.91
CA LYS A 171 -26.64 4.87 8.26
C LYS A 171 -27.23 4.76 6.85
N SER A 172 -28.41 5.32 6.63
CA SER A 172 -29.03 5.38 5.30
C SER A 172 -28.17 6.18 4.35
N ASP A 173 -27.70 7.36 4.76
CA ASP A 173 -26.86 8.22 3.93
C ASP A 173 -25.52 7.54 3.65
N ALA A 174 -24.88 6.97 4.67
CA ALA A 174 -23.62 6.25 4.51
C ALA A 174 -23.76 5.08 3.50
N ARG A 175 -24.88 4.35 3.56
CA ARG A 175 -25.17 3.26 2.61
C ARG A 175 -25.35 3.79 1.18
N ASN A 176 -26.09 4.89 1.02
CA ASN A 176 -26.33 5.50 -0.30
C ASN A 176 -25.04 6.10 -0.90
N MET A 177 -24.12 6.57 -0.06
CA MET A 177 -22.85 7.18 -0.49
C MET A 177 -21.73 6.16 -0.72
N LEU A 178 -21.82 4.94 -0.16
CA LEU A 178 -20.72 3.97 -0.19
C LEU A 178 -20.38 3.54 -1.62
N ILE A 179 -21.38 3.16 -2.41
CA ILE A 179 -21.16 2.71 -3.80
C ILE A 179 -20.61 3.84 -4.68
N PRO A 180 -21.19 5.06 -4.69
CA PRO A 180 -20.59 6.19 -5.38
C PRO A 180 -19.15 6.47 -4.96
N ALA A 181 -18.83 6.42 -3.67
CA ALA A 181 -17.47 6.65 -3.18
C ALA A 181 -16.47 5.59 -3.67
N ILE A 182 -16.89 4.33 -3.80
CA ILE A 182 -16.07 3.27 -4.38
C ILE A 182 -15.91 3.48 -5.88
N GLU A 183 -17.00 3.79 -6.60
CA GLU A 183 -16.96 4.08 -8.04
C GLU A 183 -16.00 5.24 -8.32
N ASP A 184 -16.11 6.35 -7.58
CA ASP A 184 -15.23 7.51 -7.71
C ASP A 184 -13.77 7.15 -7.41
N SER A 185 -13.53 6.34 -6.39
CA SER A 185 -12.18 5.87 -6.06
C SER A 185 -11.58 4.99 -7.18
N ILE A 186 -12.37 4.13 -7.80
CA ILE A 186 -11.94 3.32 -8.94
C ILE A 186 -11.64 4.24 -10.13
N LEU A 187 -12.54 5.17 -10.42
CA LEU A 187 -12.42 6.07 -11.57
C LEU A 187 -11.27 7.07 -11.44
N ALA A 188 -10.88 7.43 -10.22
CA ALA A 188 -9.72 8.29 -9.98
C ALA A 188 -8.41 7.72 -10.56
N TYR A 189 -8.31 6.39 -10.70
CA TYR A 189 -7.14 5.75 -11.31
C TYR A 189 -7.11 5.75 -12.83
N PHE A 190 -8.10 6.39 -13.48
CA PHE A 190 -8.17 6.46 -14.94
C PHE A 190 -7.83 7.85 -15.46
N SER A 191 -6.99 7.87 -16.49
CA SER A 191 -6.84 9.02 -17.37
C SER A 191 -7.74 8.86 -18.60
N LYS A 192 -8.23 9.96 -19.15
CA LYS A 192 -8.90 9.96 -20.47
C LYS A 192 -7.99 9.40 -21.57
N ALA A 193 -6.68 9.55 -21.41
CA ALA A 193 -5.68 9.05 -22.35
C ALA A 193 -5.45 7.52 -22.25
N ASP A 194 -5.87 6.85 -21.17
CA ASP A 194 -5.70 5.41 -21.02
C ASP A 194 -6.61 4.68 -22.01
N LYS A 195 -6.01 3.94 -22.95
CA LYS A 195 -6.75 3.12 -23.94
C LYS A 195 -7.25 1.80 -23.33
N SER A 196 -6.53 1.29 -22.36
CA SER A 196 -6.85 0.02 -21.70
C SER A 196 -6.70 0.11 -20.18
N VAL A 197 -7.35 -0.80 -19.50
CA VAL A 197 -7.34 -0.95 -18.04
C VAL A 197 -7.00 -2.37 -17.69
N SER A 198 -6.16 -2.56 -16.68
CA SER A 198 -5.73 -3.88 -16.26
C SER A 198 -6.13 -4.13 -14.81
N LEU A 199 -6.66 -5.33 -14.51
CA LEU A 199 -7.05 -5.73 -13.16
C LEU A 199 -6.91 -7.23 -12.95
N PRO A 200 -6.57 -7.68 -11.73
CA PRO A 200 -6.77 -9.06 -11.34
C PRO A 200 -8.27 -9.32 -11.19
N LEU A 201 -8.77 -10.39 -11.76
CA LEU A 201 -10.17 -10.81 -11.62
C LEU A 201 -10.24 -12.21 -11.06
N SER A 202 -10.92 -12.34 -9.95
CA SER A 202 -11.26 -13.60 -9.29
C SER A 202 -12.79 -13.82 -9.33
N ASN A 203 -13.25 -14.89 -8.76
CA ASN A 203 -14.68 -15.09 -8.53
C ASN A 203 -15.17 -14.34 -7.25
N GLY A 204 -14.30 -13.55 -6.60
CA GLY A 204 -14.61 -12.76 -5.42
C GLY A 204 -15.40 -11.48 -5.72
N TYR A 205 -16.07 -10.94 -4.70
CA TYR A 205 -16.92 -9.75 -4.84
C TYR A 205 -16.13 -8.49 -5.21
N ASP A 206 -14.98 -8.26 -4.57
CA ASP A 206 -14.21 -7.02 -4.68
C ASP A 206 -13.68 -6.80 -6.10
N SER A 207 -13.06 -7.81 -6.68
CA SER A 207 -12.56 -7.76 -8.05
C SER A 207 -13.69 -7.63 -9.08
N ASN A 208 -14.84 -8.28 -8.83
CA ASN A 208 -16.02 -8.14 -9.68
C ASN A 208 -16.68 -6.78 -9.57
N LEU A 209 -16.65 -6.14 -8.39
CA LEU A 209 -17.13 -4.76 -8.23
C LEU A 209 -16.29 -3.79 -9.07
N ILE A 210 -14.95 -3.92 -9.00
CA ILE A 210 -14.04 -3.13 -9.84
C ILE A 210 -14.34 -3.36 -11.32
N PHE A 211 -14.38 -4.62 -11.76
CA PHE A 211 -14.64 -4.99 -13.15
C PHE A 211 -15.97 -4.42 -13.68
N ASN A 212 -17.04 -4.56 -12.91
CA ASN A 212 -18.37 -4.09 -13.31
C ASN A 212 -18.44 -2.55 -13.31
N THR A 213 -17.77 -1.87 -12.39
CA THR A 213 -17.68 -0.41 -12.38
C THR A 213 -16.97 0.08 -13.64
N ILE A 214 -15.81 -0.51 -13.97
CA ILE A 214 -15.06 -0.16 -15.18
C ILE A 214 -15.91 -0.38 -16.43
N ARG A 215 -16.52 -1.56 -16.57
CA ARG A 215 -17.36 -1.90 -17.71
C ARG A 215 -18.53 -0.95 -17.90
N LYS A 216 -19.15 -0.52 -16.80
CA LYS A 216 -20.33 0.37 -16.82
C LYS A 216 -19.95 1.83 -17.10
N LYS A 217 -18.83 2.30 -16.56
CA LYS A 217 -18.45 3.73 -16.59
C LYS A 217 -17.40 4.07 -17.66
N CYS A 218 -16.66 3.06 -18.14
CA CYS A 218 -15.54 3.21 -19.09
C CYS A 218 -15.69 2.23 -20.25
N ASN A 219 -16.85 2.21 -20.88
CA ASN A 219 -17.23 1.25 -21.92
C ASN A 219 -16.46 1.43 -23.24
N ASP A 220 -15.72 2.52 -23.38
CA ASP A 220 -14.82 2.84 -24.48
C ASP A 220 -13.41 2.25 -24.34
N LYS A 221 -13.10 1.66 -23.20
CA LYS A 221 -11.77 1.12 -22.88
C LYS A 221 -11.70 -0.39 -23.04
N GLU A 222 -10.54 -0.86 -23.51
CA GLU A 222 -10.20 -2.29 -23.43
C GLU A 222 -9.91 -2.68 -21.99
N ILE A 223 -10.34 -3.88 -21.58
CA ILE A 223 -10.14 -4.39 -20.23
C ILE A 223 -9.25 -5.63 -20.27
N ASN A 224 -8.07 -5.54 -19.69
CA ASN A 224 -7.15 -6.66 -19.52
C ASN A 224 -7.39 -7.32 -18.15
N VAL A 225 -7.89 -8.53 -18.17
CA VAL A 225 -8.24 -9.30 -16.98
C VAL A 225 -7.19 -10.37 -16.74
N PHE A 226 -6.69 -10.47 -15.51
CA PHE A 226 -5.66 -11.42 -15.09
C PHE A 226 -6.22 -12.36 -14.04
N THR A 227 -6.15 -13.67 -14.28
CA THR A 227 -6.61 -14.68 -13.32
C THR A 227 -5.54 -15.76 -13.13
N ILE A 228 -5.13 -15.97 -11.87
CA ILE A 228 -4.19 -17.00 -11.50
C ILE A 228 -4.95 -18.18 -10.90
N GLY A 229 -4.84 -19.35 -11.53
CA GLY A 229 -5.38 -20.60 -11.01
C GLY A 229 -4.42 -21.29 -10.04
N GLY A 230 -4.94 -22.12 -9.13
CA GLY A 230 -4.13 -22.93 -8.23
C GLY A 230 -4.27 -24.43 -8.49
N VAL A 231 -3.19 -25.18 -8.28
CA VAL A 231 -3.24 -26.65 -8.26
C VAL A 231 -3.77 -27.14 -6.91
N VAL A 232 -3.48 -26.42 -5.85
CA VAL A 232 -3.94 -26.68 -4.49
C VAL A 232 -4.87 -25.56 -4.10
N GLY A 233 -6.17 -25.76 -4.20
CA GLY A 233 -7.17 -24.74 -3.88
C GLY A 233 -8.15 -24.51 -5.03
N ARG A 234 -8.82 -23.36 -5.02
CA ARG A 234 -9.81 -23.01 -6.03
C ARG A 234 -9.13 -22.57 -7.33
N ASN A 235 -9.36 -23.33 -8.40
CA ASN A 235 -9.06 -22.83 -9.73
C ASN A 235 -10.23 -21.94 -10.20
N GLU A 236 -10.06 -20.63 -10.14
CA GLU A 236 -11.10 -19.66 -10.49
C GLU A 236 -11.15 -19.34 -11.99
N ILE A 237 -10.19 -19.81 -12.79
CA ILE A 237 -10.11 -19.54 -14.23
C ILE A 237 -11.40 -19.91 -14.99
N PRO A 238 -11.99 -21.12 -14.79
CA PRO A 238 -13.22 -21.48 -15.49
C PRO A 238 -14.39 -20.56 -15.14
N ALA A 239 -14.56 -20.23 -13.87
CA ALA A 239 -15.63 -19.35 -13.41
C ALA A 239 -15.48 -17.92 -13.97
N VAL A 240 -14.27 -17.37 -13.93
CA VAL A 240 -13.99 -16.05 -14.50
C VAL A 240 -14.21 -16.06 -16.01
N LYS A 241 -13.75 -17.10 -16.71
CA LYS A 241 -13.96 -17.24 -18.17
C LYS A 241 -15.45 -17.23 -18.54
N GLU A 242 -16.28 -17.91 -17.76
CA GLU A 242 -17.73 -17.89 -17.99
C GLU A 242 -18.35 -16.52 -17.67
N ASN A 243 -17.91 -15.87 -16.60
CA ASN A 243 -18.40 -14.54 -16.20
C ASN A 243 -18.11 -13.43 -17.23
N ILE A 244 -17.01 -13.54 -17.98
CA ILE A 244 -16.63 -12.54 -19.00
C ILE A 244 -16.98 -12.95 -20.42
N LYS A 245 -17.57 -14.13 -20.61
CA LYS A 245 -17.94 -14.68 -21.91
C LYS A 245 -18.90 -13.74 -22.66
N GLY A 246 -18.57 -13.46 -23.92
CA GLY A 246 -19.39 -12.59 -24.78
C GLY A 246 -19.26 -11.09 -24.50
N ILE A 247 -18.47 -10.69 -23.51
CA ILE A 247 -18.21 -9.27 -23.24
C ILE A 247 -17.15 -8.75 -24.21
N ARG A 248 -17.52 -7.78 -25.04
CA ARG A 248 -16.59 -7.17 -26.00
C ARG A 248 -15.52 -6.33 -25.30
N GLY A 249 -14.32 -6.27 -25.90
CA GLY A 249 -13.20 -5.46 -25.40
C GLY A 249 -12.52 -6.02 -24.16
N VAL A 250 -12.78 -7.28 -23.78
CA VAL A 250 -12.13 -7.93 -22.65
C VAL A 250 -11.10 -8.95 -23.15
N GLN A 251 -9.85 -8.80 -22.71
CA GLN A 251 -8.78 -9.78 -22.92
C GLN A 251 -8.50 -10.51 -21.61
N HIS A 252 -8.45 -11.83 -21.64
CA HIS A 252 -8.24 -12.65 -20.44
C HIS A 252 -6.89 -13.35 -20.49
N TYR A 253 -6.03 -12.98 -19.55
CA TYR A 253 -4.71 -13.57 -19.32
C TYR A 253 -4.80 -14.52 -18.12
N THR A 254 -4.26 -15.73 -18.28
CA THR A 254 -4.32 -16.76 -17.23
C THR A 254 -2.98 -17.43 -17.02
N ASP A 255 -2.70 -17.81 -15.78
CA ASP A 255 -1.56 -18.66 -15.41
C ASP A 255 -1.97 -19.56 -14.23
N ILE A 256 -1.19 -20.60 -13.96
CA ILE A 256 -1.45 -21.60 -12.91
C ILE A 256 -0.26 -21.66 -11.97
N ILE A 257 -0.55 -21.70 -10.67
CA ILE A 257 0.47 -21.99 -9.65
C ILE A 257 0.74 -23.51 -9.70
N ASP A 258 1.84 -23.89 -10.27
CA ASP A 258 2.31 -25.27 -10.37
C ASP A 258 3.56 -25.54 -9.53
N LYS A 259 4.10 -26.74 -9.62
CA LYS A 259 5.33 -27.13 -8.91
C LYS A 259 6.55 -26.35 -9.42
N GLU A 260 6.58 -25.90 -10.67
CA GLU A 260 7.67 -25.12 -11.23
C GLU A 260 7.74 -23.72 -10.57
N LEU A 261 6.57 -23.16 -10.25
CA LEU A 261 6.49 -21.88 -9.55
C LEU A 261 7.16 -21.93 -8.16
N LEU A 262 7.16 -23.10 -7.50
CA LEU A 262 7.84 -23.25 -6.19
C LEU A 262 9.36 -23.09 -6.33
N ARG A 263 9.93 -23.35 -7.49
CA ARG A 263 11.36 -23.11 -7.78
C ARG A 263 11.70 -21.62 -7.81
N SER A 264 10.70 -20.77 -7.99
CA SER A 264 10.87 -19.30 -7.93
C SER A 264 10.99 -18.75 -6.51
N PHE A 265 10.95 -19.59 -5.47
CA PHE A 265 11.07 -19.18 -4.08
C PHE A 265 12.24 -18.22 -3.81
N PRO A 266 13.47 -18.46 -4.27
CA PRO A 266 14.57 -17.54 -4.06
C PRO A 266 14.35 -16.16 -4.69
N ASP A 267 13.75 -16.10 -5.90
CA ASP A 267 13.42 -14.84 -6.57
C ASP A 267 12.31 -14.09 -5.85
N ILE A 268 11.30 -14.80 -5.33
CA ILE A 268 10.24 -14.21 -4.50
C ILE A 268 10.84 -13.55 -3.25
N VAL A 269 11.70 -14.25 -2.52
CA VAL A 269 12.36 -13.71 -1.33
C VAL A 269 13.23 -12.49 -1.67
N TRP A 270 13.96 -12.57 -2.78
CA TRP A 270 14.79 -11.48 -3.27
C TRP A 270 13.98 -10.23 -3.62
N ARG A 271 12.81 -10.38 -4.23
CA ARG A 271 11.90 -9.29 -4.60
C ARG A 271 11.25 -8.63 -3.40
N LEU A 272 10.89 -9.41 -2.39
CA LEU A 272 10.25 -8.91 -1.16
C LEU A 272 11.26 -8.34 -0.15
N GLU A 273 12.57 -8.49 -0.39
CA GLU A 273 13.65 -7.92 0.43
C GLU A 273 13.52 -8.28 1.94
N GLY A 274 13.00 -9.45 2.25
CA GLY A 274 12.79 -9.91 3.63
C GLY A 274 11.68 -9.17 4.39
N SER A 275 10.82 -8.41 3.70
CA SER A 275 9.75 -7.63 4.33
C SER A 275 8.60 -8.49 4.84
N LEU A 276 8.22 -9.51 4.06
CA LEU A 276 7.16 -10.45 4.43
C LEU A 276 7.28 -11.75 3.62
N PHE A 277 6.68 -12.82 4.14
CA PHE A 277 6.49 -14.07 3.43
C PHE A 277 5.24 -14.79 3.97
N GLU A 278 4.23 -14.95 3.13
CA GLU A 278 3.02 -15.71 3.43
C GLU A 278 2.48 -16.40 2.16
N GLY A 279 1.51 -17.32 2.27
CA GLY A 279 1.10 -18.17 1.16
C GLY A 279 0.65 -17.45 -0.11
N GLY A 280 0.07 -16.25 0.01
CA GLY A 280 -0.39 -15.44 -1.13
C GLY A 280 0.71 -14.81 -1.98
N VAL A 281 1.98 -14.85 -1.54
CA VAL A 281 3.10 -14.26 -2.30
C VAL A 281 3.35 -14.98 -3.62
N PHE A 282 3.09 -16.29 -3.70
CA PHE A 282 3.21 -17.05 -4.94
C PHE A 282 2.18 -16.60 -5.97
N LEU A 283 0.95 -16.32 -5.52
CA LEU A 283 -0.11 -15.80 -6.39
C LEU A 283 0.27 -14.42 -6.92
N GLN A 284 0.75 -13.52 -6.06
CA GLN A 284 1.17 -12.18 -6.47
C GLN A 284 2.40 -12.21 -7.38
N TYR A 285 3.31 -13.16 -7.18
CA TYR A 285 4.45 -13.37 -8.07
C TYR A 285 4.01 -13.84 -9.46
N ALA A 286 3.13 -14.84 -9.55
CA ALA A 286 2.58 -15.33 -10.81
C ALA A 286 1.83 -14.20 -11.55
N LEU A 287 1.02 -13.43 -10.82
CA LEU A 287 0.30 -12.28 -11.34
C LEU A 287 1.25 -11.23 -11.91
N GLY A 288 2.27 -10.83 -11.14
CA GLY A 288 3.26 -9.85 -11.57
C GLY A 288 4.04 -10.30 -12.81
N LYS A 289 4.46 -11.56 -12.84
CA LYS A 289 5.16 -12.16 -13.99
C LYS A 289 4.30 -12.19 -15.24
N LEU A 290 3.03 -12.62 -15.11
CA LEU A 290 2.06 -12.67 -16.21
C LEU A 290 1.77 -11.27 -16.76
N ALA A 291 1.52 -10.30 -15.88
CA ALA A 291 1.25 -8.91 -16.24
C ALA A 291 2.46 -8.24 -16.90
N GLN A 292 3.69 -8.47 -16.39
CA GLN A 292 4.92 -7.97 -17.01
C GLN A 292 5.08 -8.53 -18.43
N LYS A 293 4.84 -9.83 -18.62
CA LYS A 293 4.89 -10.47 -19.95
C LYS A 293 3.86 -9.86 -20.92
N ALA A 294 2.72 -9.42 -20.41
CA ALA A 294 1.69 -8.72 -21.18
C ALA A 294 1.98 -7.22 -21.40
N GLY A 295 3.13 -6.70 -20.93
CA GLY A 295 3.51 -5.30 -21.09
C GLY A 295 2.74 -4.33 -20.20
N ILE A 296 2.12 -4.82 -19.11
CA ILE A 296 1.32 -4.01 -18.19
C ILE A 296 2.22 -3.25 -17.23
N THR A 297 1.95 -1.97 -17.06
CA THR A 297 2.68 -1.09 -16.13
C THR A 297 1.83 -0.58 -14.97
N LYS A 298 0.49 -0.76 -15.05
CA LYS A 298 -0.47 -0.33 -14.04
C LYS A 298 -1.60 -1.35 -13.89
N MET A 299 -2.02 -1.63 -12.65
CA MET A 299 -3.07 -2.61 -12.37
C MET A 299 -3.94 -2.15 -11.21
N ILE A 300 -5.27 -2.21 -11.37
CA ILE A 300 -6.23 -1.86 -10.31
C ILE A 300 -6.59 -3.11 -9.53
N CYS A 301 -6.23 -3.11 -8.27
CA CYS A 301 -6.25 -4.27 -7.39
C CYS A 301 -7.34 -4.17 -6.32
N GLY A 302 -8.00 -5.29 -6.03
CA GLY A 302 -9.12 -5.38 -5.09
C GLY A 302 -8.73 -5.61 -3.64
N GLU A 303 -7.44 -5.51 -3.30
CA GLU A 303 -6.95 -5.70 -1.95
C GLU A 303 -7.49 -4.66 -0.98
N CYS A 304 -7.56 -5.04 0.28
CA CYS A 304 -7.98 -4.20 1.42
C CYS A 304 -9.48 -3.90 1.49
N SER A 305 -10.32 -4.49 0.67
CA SER A 305 -11.78 -4.31 0.76
C SER A 305 -12.35 -4.94 2.02
N ASP A 306 -12.13 -6.24 2.19
CA ASP A 306 -12.62 -7.02 3.35
C ASP A 306 -12.12 -6.47 4.68
N GLU A 307 -10.86 -6.05 4.73
CA GLU A 307 -10.22 -5.54 5.92
C GLU A 307 -10.84 -4.21 6.36
N HIS A 308 -11.28 -3.37 5.45
CA HIS A 308 -11.92 -2.09 5.73
C HIS A 308 -13.41 -2.22 6.05
N GLN A 309 -14.03 -3.37 5.78
CA GLN A 309 -15.47 -3.59 6.00
C GLN A 309 -15.81 -4.35 7.29
N LYS A 310 -14.82 -4.84 8.06
CA LYS A 310 -15.06 -5.61 9.28
C LYS A 310 -15.06 -4.73 10.53
N SER A 311 -16.08 -4.85 11.37
CA SER A 311 -16.36 -3.99 12.55
C SER A 311 -15.23 -3.87 13.59
N ARG A 312 -14.45 -4.92 13.77
CA ARG A 312 -13.27 -4.90 14.65
C ARG A 312 -12.18 -3.98 14.16
N PHE A 313 -12.02 -3.89 12.85
CA PHE A 313 -11.03 -3.11 12.17
C PHE A 313 -11.08 -1.63 12.53
N ILE A 314 -12.25 -1.06 12.52
CA ILE A 314 -12.47 0.36 12.72
C ILE A 314 -12.24 0.77 14.16
N LYS A 315 -12.65 -0.07 15.13
CA LYS A 315 -12.31 0.17 16.55
C LYS A 315 -10.80 0.19 16.77
N ASP A 316 -10.06 -0.70 16.11
CA ASP A 316 -8.62 -0.80 16.26
C ASP A 316 -7.91 0.35 15.53
N MET A 317 -8.45 0.80 14.40
CA MET A 317 -7.99 2.00 13.70
C MET A 317 -8.16 3.27 14.56
N PHE A 318 -9.29 3.43 15.25
CA PHE A 318 -9.48 4.50 16.22
C PHE A 318 -8.44 4.46 17.35
N ASN A 319 -8.10 3.27 17.84
CA ASN A 319 -7.09 3.12 18.88
C ASN A 319 -5.69 3.49 18.40
N VAL A 320 -5.33 3.16 17.17
CA VAL A 320 -4.05 3.55 16.54
C VAL A 320 -3.96 5.08 16.40
N THR A 321 -5.01 5.70 15.87
CA THR A 321 -5.02 7.15 15.61
C THR A 321 -5.10 8.01 16.87
N HIS A 322 -5.51 7.46 18.01
CA HIS A 322 -5.54 8.14 19.30
C HIS A 322 -4.28 7.91 20.14
N GLY A 323 -3.20 7.41 19.56
CA GLY A 323 -1.94 7.17 20.26
C GLY A 323 -1.98 6.07 21.33
N LYS A 324 -3.04 5.26 21.33
CA LYS A 324 -3.18 4.07 22.18
C LYS A 324 -2.65 2.80 21.52
N TYR A 325 -1.78 2.96 20.54
CA TYR A 325 -1.12 1.85 19.90
C TYR A 325 -0.15 1.18 20.88
N HIS A 326 -0.62 0.12 21.51
CA HIS A 326 0.24 -0.80 22.23
C HIS A 326 0.47 -2.01 21.33
N PRO A 327 1.70 -2.25 20.87
CA PRO A 327 2.03 -3.42 20.06
C PRO A 327 1.97 -4.69 20.92
N ASN A 328 0.77 -5.11 21.30
CA ASN A 328 0.59 -6.33 22.04
C ASN A 328 0.60 -7.52 21.07
N TYR A 329 1.76 -8.07 20.84
CA TYR A 329 2.09 -9.15 19.90
C TYR A 329 1.15 -10.38 19.91
N ARG A 330 0.33 -10.53 20.94
CA ARG A 330 -0.64 -11.63 21.08
C ARG A 330 -1.88 -11.47 20.18
N TYR A 331 -2.16 -10.27 19.69
CA TYR A 331 -3.38 -9.96 18.93
C TYR A 331 -3.21 -9.95 17.41
N TYR A 332 -2.00 -10.07 16.90
CA TYR A 332 -1.69 -9.86 15.49
C TYR A 332 -2.19 -10.94 14.53
N SER A 333 -2.62 -12.09 15.00
CA SER A 333 -2.93 -13.20 14.09
C SER A 333 -4.30 -13.11 13.41
N ARG A 334 -5.28 -12.37 13.98
CA ARG A 334 -6.62 -12.15 13.40
C ARG A 334 -7.36 -10.94 13.97
N ALA A 335 -6.81 -10.25 14.95
CA ALA A 335 -7.54 -9.28 15.76
C ALA A 335 -7.31 -7.82 15.36
N ASN A 336 -6.25 -7.49 14.63
CA ASN A 336 -6.01 -6.15 14.12
C ASN A 336 -5.88 -6.16 12.59
N PRO A 337 -6.98 -6.00 11.85
CA PRO A 337 -7.00 -6.02 10.39
C PRO A 337 -6.20 -4.88 9.77
N PHE A 338 -6.04 -3.73 10.45
CA PHE A 338 -5.27 -2.60 9.95
C PHE A 338 -3.78 -2.93 9.82
N LEU A 339 -3.22 -3.55 10.83
CA LEU A 339 -1.84 -4.05 10.75
C LEU A 339 -1.72 -5.18 9.72
N THR A 340 -2.72 -6.04 9.62
CA THR A 340 -2.77 -7.07 8.58
C THR A 340 -2.84 -6.43 7.20
N THR A 341 -3.65 -5.41 7.02
CA THR A 341 -3.74 -4.65 5.77
C THR A 341 -2.40 -4.02 5.41
N HIS A 342 -1.79 -3.31 6.36
CA HIS A 342 -0.53 -2.63 6.14
C HIS A 342 0.63 -3.62 5.88
N PHE A 343 0.84 -4.59 6.79
CA PHE A 343 2.03 -5.44 6.74
C PHE A 343 1.90 -6.66 5.83
N VAL A 344 0.69 -7.10 5.55
CA VAL A 344 0.48 -8.36 4.81
C VAL A 344 -0.23 -8.09 3.49
N VAL A 345 -1.44 -7.56 3.51
CA VAL A 345 -2.29 -7.50 2.31
C VAL A 345 -1.77 -6.45 1.32
N LEU A 346 -1.70 -5.20 1.75
CA LEU A 346 -1.28 -4.10 0.87
C LEU A 346 0.18 -4.27 0.43
N LYS A 347 1.11 -4.46 1.38
CA LYS A 347 2.54 -4.59 1.04
C LYS A 347 2.85 -5.83 0.21
N LYS A 348 2.19 -6.95 0.45
CA LYS A 348 2.36 -8.14 -0.38
C LYS A 348 2.10 -7.84 -1.85
N SER A 349 0.95 -7.25 -2.16
CA SER A 349 0.57 -6.92 -3.52
C SER A 349 1.48 -5.83 -4.09
N SER A 350 1.64 -4.71 -3.38
CA SER A 350 2.39 -3.55 -3.87
C SER A 350 3.87 -3.83 -4.09
N LEU A 351 4.56 -4.47 -3.13
CA LEU A 351 5.98 -4.78 -3.27
C LEU A 351 6.23 -5.76 -4.40
N MET A 352 5.38 -6.79 -4.52
CA MET A 352 5.53 -7.76 -5.59
C MET A 352 5.29 -7.14 -6.96
N LEU A 353 4.19 -6.44 -7.17
CA LEU A 353 3.88 -5.76 -8.44
C LEU A 353 4.96 -4.73 -8.78
N ASN A 354 5.38 -3.89 -7.82
CA ASN A 354 6.44 -2.91 -8.02
C ASN A 354 7.77 -3.56 -8.44
N SER A 355 8.08 -4.76 -7.93
CA SER A 355 9.29 -5.50 -8.30
C SER A 355 9.29 -6.00 -9.76
N PHE A 356 8.12 -6.06 -10.40
CA PHE A 356 7.94 -6.33 -11.81
C PHE A 356 7.74 -5.07 -12.66
N GLY A 357 7.91 -3.88 -12.06
CA GLY A 357 7.70 -2.59 -12.73
C GLY A 357 6.21 -2.23 -12.91
N ILE A 358 5.32 -2.89 -12.17
CA ILE A 358 3.87 -2.69 -12.27
C ILE A 358 3.41 -1.87 -11.07
N ARG A 359 2.72 -0.77 -11.33
CA ARG A 359 2.11 0.06 -10.30
C ARG A 359 0.76 -0.52 -9.88
N GLY A 360 0.63 -0.93 -8.62
CA GLY A 360 -0.65 -1.29 -8.02
C GLY A 360 -1.46 -0.05 -7.64
N CYS A 361 -2.75 -0.06 -7.96
CA CYS A 361 -3.74 0.94 -7.57
C CYS A 361 -4.78 0.27 -6.66
N TYR A 362 -5.09 0.87 -5.52
CA TYR A 362 -5.86 0.23 -4.44
C TYR A 362 -7.08 1.08 -4.06
N PRO A 363 -8.18 1.01 -4.83
CA PRO A 363 -9.33 1.89 -4.63
C PRO A 363 -10.04 1.73 -3.29
N PHE A 364 -9.91 0.58 -2.64
CA PHE A 364 -10.47 0.36 -1.31
C PHE A 364 -9.63 0.97 -0.19
N VAL A 365 -8.38 1.34 -0.46
CA VAL A 365 -7.53 2.09 0.48
C VAL A 365 -7.78 3.59 0.26
N ASN A 366 -8.97 4.03 0.65
CA ASN A 366 -9.44 5.41 0.48
C ASN A 366 -10.09 5.91 1.77
N VAL A 367 -9.75 7.14 2.17
CA VAL A 367 -10.25 7.75 3.42
C VAL A 367 -11.77 7.82 3.44
N THR A 368 -12.39 8.29 2.35
CA THR A 368 -13.86 8.43 2.26
C THR A 368 -14.56 7.08 2.37
N PHE A 369 -14.07 6.07 1.62
CA PHE A 369 -14.59 4.70 1.73
C PHE A 369 -14.49 4.15 3.15
N THR A 370 -13.32 4.29 3.77
CA THR A 370 -13.08 3.82 5.13
C THR A 370 -13.99 4.50 6.14
N GLN A 371 -14.22 5.80 6.02
CA GLN A 371 -15.13 6.55 6.89
C GLN A 371 -16.58 6.09 6.74
N LEU A 372 -17.08 5.93 5.52
CA LEU A 372 -18.44 5.46 5.25
C LEU A 372 -18.64 4.01 5.70
N ALA A 373 -17.69 3.14 5.41
CA ALA A 373 -17.70 1.76 5.88
C ALA A 373 -17.75 1.69 7.40
N SER A 374 -17.05 2.60 8.11
CA SER A 374 -17.03 2.66 9.58
C SER A 374 -18.40 2.89 10.19
N ILE A 375 -19.22 3.73 9.58
CA ILE A 375 -20.57 4.04 10.05
C ILE A 375 -21.49 2.81 9.90
N LEU A 376 -21.31 2.04 8.83
CA LEU A 376 -22.16 0.88 8.51
C LEU A 376 -21.82 -0.35 9.34
N VAL A 377 -20.58 -0.47 9.76
CA VAL A 377 -20.09 -1.64 10.48
C VAL A 377 -20.55 -1.69 11.96
N SER A 378 -21.01 -0.58 12.51
CA SER A 378 -21.45 -0.53 13.92
C SER A 378 -22.57 -1.51 14.27
N ASP A 379 -23.27 -2.11 13.28
CA ASP A 379 -24.46 -2.96 13.48
C ASP A 379 -24.28 -4.44 13.09
N ASN A 380 -23.07 -4.98 12.98
CA ASN A 380 -22.85 -6.34 12.48
C ASN A 380 -23.41 -6.60 11.04
N LEU A 381 -23.81 -5.57 10.33
CA LEU A 381 -24.24 -5.70 8.94
C LEU A 381 -22.99 -5.87 8.08
N ASN A 382 -22.86 -7.06 7.48
CA ASN A 382 -21.89 -7.28 6.41
C ASN A 382 -22.17 -6.27 5.29
N CYS A 383 -21.30 -5.28 5.09
CA CYS A 383 -21.37 -4.38 3.95
C CYS A 383 -21.34 -5.14 2.60
N LEU A 384 -20.89 -6.39 2.62
CA LEU A 384 -20.91 -7.35 1.51
C LEU A 384 -22.31 -7.63 0.94
N ASN A 385 -23.37 -7.46 1.72
CA ASN A 385 -24.73 -7.59 1.17
C ASN A 385 -25.06 -6.47 0.16
N LEU A 386 -24.32 -5.37 0.16
CA LEU A 386 -24.47 -4.30 -0.83
C LEU A 386 -23.90 -4.69 -2.20
N ALA A 387 -22.84 -5.49 -2.24
CA ALA A 387 -22.30 -6.03 -3.49
C ALA A 387 -23.25 -7.07 -4.13
N TYR A 388 -24.14 -7.69 -3.32
CA TYR A 388 -25.14 -8.65 -3.81
C TYR A 388 -26.21 -7.99 -4.67
N VAL A 389 -26.52 -6.71 -4.42
CA VAL A 389 -27.53 -5.96 -5.20
C VAL A 389 -27.06 -5.76 -6.66
N HIS A 390 -25.76 -5.64 -6.89
CA HIS A 390 -25.23 -5.43 -8.25
C HIS A 390 -25.07 -6.70 -9.10
N ARG A 391 -25.29 -7.91 -8.55
CA ARG A 391 -25.29 -9.15 -9.35
C ARG A 391 -26.62 -9.42 -10.08
N ARG A 392 -27.70 -8.71 -9.76
CA ARG A 392 -29.04 -8.96 -10.32
C ARG A 392 -29.51 -7.93 -11.36
N HIS A 393 -28.68 -7.02 -11.75
CA HIS A 393 -28.91 -6.05 -12.82
C HIS A 393 -27.66 -5.98 -13.71
#